data_a92d2fc7c1eb1305b7df13abd1197524
#
_entry.id   a92d2fc7c1eb1305b7df13abd1197524
#
_cell.length_a   1.000
_cell.length_b   1.000
_cell.length_c   1.000
_cell.angle_alpha   90.00
_cell.angle_beta   90.00
_cell.angle_gamma   90.00
#
_symmetry.space_group_name_H-M   'P 1'
#
loop_
_entity.id
_entity.type
_entity.pdbx_description
1 polymer ?
#
loop_
_entity_poly.entity_id
_entity_poly.type
_entity_poly.pdbx_seq_one_letter_code
_entity_poly.pdbx_strand_id
1 'polypeptide(L)'
;EIAGVRRKTGFVFQNYNLFANKTALQNVTEGLIVGRKMPKAKAEEIGRAALEKVGLSDRCDYYPSQLSGGQQQRVAIARAVATDPEIIFFDEPTSALDPELTGEVLAVMRELAAEGMTMLVVTHEMSFAQNVSNHVVFMEHGIIVEQADSKTFFENPKQARTKEFLRMFHEDNFSATAKSV
;
A
#
# COMPACT_ATOMS: atom_id res chain seq x y z
N GLU A 1 -19.20 4.12 -18.37
CA GLU A 1 -17.75 4.06 -18.61
C GLU A 1 -16.97 4.23 -17.30
N ILE A 2 -17.15 5.32 -16.53
CA ILE A 2 -16.47 5.58 -15.24
C ILE A 2 -16.73 4.48 -14.19
N ALA A 3 -17.97 3.99 -14.07
CA ALA A 3 -18.30 2.93 -13.10
C ALA A 3 -17.60 1.60 -13.43
N GLY A 4 -17.31 1.32 -14.70
CA GLY A 4 -16.53 0.16 -15.12
C GLY A 4 -15.08 0.24 -14.67
N VAL A 5 -14.43 1.38 -14.85
CA VAL A 5 -13.05 1.63 -14.39
C VAL A 5 -12.94 1.50 -12.89
N ARG A 6 -13.86 2.10 -12.12
CA ARG A 6 -13.86 2.01 -10.65
C ARG A 6 -13.99 0.59 -10.11
N ARG A 7 -14.62 -0.33 -10.86
CA ARG A 7 -14.72 -1.74 -10.46
C ARG A 7 -13.42 -2.53 -10.62
N LYS A 8 -12.51 -2.01 -11.46
CA LYS A 8 -11.23 -2.62 -11.79
C LYS A 8 -10.07 -2.05 -10.98
N THR A 9 -10.34 -1.01 -10.17
CA THR A 9 -9.33 -0.30 -9.41
C THR A 9 -9.58 -0.41 -7.92
N GLY A 10 -8.50 -0.70 -7.17
CA GLY A 10 -8.45 -0.57 -5.72
C GLY A 10 -7.75 0.72 -5.33
N PHE A 11 -8.09 1.29 -4.17
CA PHE A 11 -7.43 2.47 -3.61
C PHE A 11 -7.11 2.25 -2.15
N VAL A 12 -5.86 2.54 -1.76
CA VAL A 12 -5.36 2.53 -0.39
C VAL A 12 -4.78 3.91 -0.09
N PHE A 13 -5.36 4.61 0.86
CA PHE A 13 -5.00 5.99 1.21
C PHE A 13 -4.07 6.03 2.43
N GLN A 14 -3.37 7.13 2.61
CA GLN A 14 -2.56 7.45 3.77
C GLN A 14 -3.34 7.33 5.09
N ASN A 15 -4.57 7.86 5.14
CA ASN A 15 -5.47 7.82 6.30
C ASN A 15 -6.44 6.65 6.15
N TYR A 16 -6.06 5.45 6.33
CA TYR A 16 -6.81 4.19 6.30
C TYR A 16 -8.27 4.24 5.77
N ASN A 17 -9.02 5.31 6.07
CA ASN A 17 -10.42 5.58 5.68
C ASN A 17 -11.36 4.40 5.99
N LEU A 18 -11.21 3.82 7.18
CA LEU A 18 -12.08 2.78 7.67
C LEU A 18 -13.37 3.37 8.26
N PHE A 19 -14.46 2.64 8.11
CA PHE A 19 -15.72 2.95 8.79
C PHE A 19 -15.55 2.63 10.28
N ALA A 20 -15.57 3.66 11.14
CA ALA A 20 -15.32 3.53 12.57
C ALA A 20 -16.36 2.66 13.30
N ASN A 21 -17.59 2.61 12.77
CA ASN A 21 -18.72 1.85 13.31
C ASN A 21 -18.86 0.44 12.73
N LYS A 22 -17.85 -0.04 12.00
CA LYS A 22 -17.81 -1.38 11.37
C LYS A 22 -16.58 -2.13 11.82
N THR A 23 -16.71 -3.45 11.96
CA THR A 23 -15.58 -4.33 12.26
C THR A 23 -14.61 -4.42 11.05
N ALA A 24 -13.44 -5.02 11.23
CA ALA A 24 -12.49 -5.25 10.16
C ALA A 24 -13.12 -6.02 8.99
N LEU A 25 -13.82 -7.13 9.28
CA LEU A 25 -14.54 -7.90 8.27
C LEU A 25 -15.62 -7.08 7.56
N GLN A 26 -16.39 -6.31 8.28
CA GLN A 26 -17.42 -5.45 7.71
C GLN A 26 -16.83 -4.34 6.83
N ASN A 27 -15.68 -3.76 7.22
CA ASN A 27 -14.95 -2.79 6.40
C ASN A 27 -14.51 -3.39 5.07
N VAL A 28 -14.00 -4.61 5.09
CA VAL A 28 -13.55 -5.32 3.88
C VAL A 28 -14.73 -5.70 2.99
N THR A 29 -15.84 -6.15 3.56
CA THR A 29 -16.98 -6.68 2.80
C THR A 29 -17.97 -5.64 2.31
N GLU A 30 -17.91 -4.40 2.82
CA GLU A 30 -18.87 -3.34 2.47
C GLU A 30 -18.98 -3.09 0.97
N GLY A 31 -17.83 -2.96 0.30
CA GLY A 31 -17.79 -2.74 -1.14
C GLY A 31 -18.37 -3.91 -1.95
N LEU A 32 -18.26 -5.13 -1.44
CA LEU A 32 -18.81 -6.33 -2.07
C LEU A 32 -20.33 -6.40 -1.89
N ILE A 33 -20.82 -6.16 -0.66
CA ILE A 33 -22.24 -6.27 -0.34
C ILE A 33 -23.02 -5.09 -0.94
N VAL A 34 -22.62 -3.87 -0.64
CA VAL A 34 -23.35 -2.66 -1.05
C VAL A 34 -23.03 -2.27 -2.49
N GLY A 35 -21.74 -2.27 -2.84
CA GLY A 35 -21.28 -1.82 -4.16
C GLY A 35 -21.52 -2.83 -5.27
N ARG A 36 -21.28 -4.13 -5.01
CA ARG A 36 -21.43 -5.22 -6.00
C ARG A 36 -22.70 -6.04 -5.80
N LYS A 37 -23.48 -5.76 -4.76
CA LYS A 37 -24.72 -6.50 -4.39
C LYS A 37 -24.49 -8.00 -4.24
N MET A 38 -23.30 -8.36 -3.72
CA MET A 38 -22.92 -9.75 -3.48
C MET A 38 -23.69 -10.30 -2.26
N PRO A 39 -24.12 -11.59 -2.27
CA PRO A 39 -24.69 -12.23 -1.11
C PRO A 39 -23.73 -12.17 0.08
N LYS A 40 -24.25 -11.86 1.27
CA LYS A 40 -23.47 -11.64 2.50
C LYS A 40 -22.52 -12.79 2.79
N ALA A 41 -23.00 -14.02 2.75
CA ALA A 41 -22.18 -15.21 3.04
C ALA A 41 -20.95 -15.30 2.12
N LYS A 42 -21.13 -15.05 0.81
CA LYS A 42 -20.01 -15.05 -0.15
C LYS A 42 -19.05 -13.88 0.08
N ALA A 43 -19.57 -12.70 0.40
CA ALA A 43 -18.74 -11.53 0.72
C ALA A 43 -17.90 -11.77 2.00
N GLU A 44 -18.47 -12.41 3.02
CA GLU A 44 -17.76 -12.74 4.26
C GLU A 44 -16.65 -13.79 4.02
N GLU A 45 -16.87 -14.78 3.17
CA GLU A 45 -15.84 -15.75 2.77
C GLU A 45 -14.65 -15.03 2.11
N ILE A 46 -14.91 -14.18 1.13
CA ILE A 46 -13.88 -13.38 0.44
C ILE A 46 -13.19 -12.43 1.44
N GLY A 47 -13.95 -11.79 2.31
CA GLY A 47 -13.42 -10.86 3.30
C GLY A 47 -12.49 -11.53 4.31
N ARG A 48 -12.83 -12.74 4.78
CA ARG A 48 -11.96 -13.51 5.68
C ARG A 48 -10.66 -13.93 4.98
N ALA A 49 -10.74 -14.41 3.75
CA ALA A 49 -9.56 -14.74 2.96
C ALA A 49 -8.67 -13.51 2.72
N ALA A 50 -9.26 -12.34 2.47
CA ALA A 50 -8.50 -11.09 2.32
C ALA A 50 -7.84 -10.64 3.64
N LEU A 51 -8.50 -10.81 4.78
CA LEU A 51 -7.92 -10.52 6.10
C LEU A 51 -6.81 -11.50 6.48
N GLU A 52 -6.97 -12.78 6.14
CA GLU A 52 -5.93 -13.79 6.32
C GLU A 52 -4.67 -13.44 5.51
N LYS A 53 -4.84 -13.02 4.26
CA LYS A 53 -3.76 -12.60 3.38
C LYS A 53 -2.91 -11.45 3.94
N VAL A 54 -3.51 -10.57 4.73
CA VAL A 54 -2.81 -9.46 5.40
C VAL A 54 -2.44 -9.76 6.87
N GLY A 55 -2.55 -11.03 7.30
CA GLY A 55 -2.18 -11.48 8.63
C GLY A 55 -3.12 -10.99 9.75
N LEU A 56 -4.42 -10.86 9.47
CA LEU A 56 -5.43 -10.37 10.41
C LEU A 56 -6.64 -11.31 10.56
N SER A 57 -6.44 -12.62 10.37
CA SER A 57 -7.52 -13.63 10.50
C SER A 57 -8.18 -13.63 11.89
N ASP A 58 -7.41 -13.35 12.94
CA ASP A 58 -7.85 -13.28 14.34
C ASP A 58 -8.45 -11.92 14.73
N ARG A 59 -8.50 -10.95 13.82
CA ARG A 59 -8.98 -9.57 14.03
C ARG A 59 -10.28 -9.24 13.29
N CYS A 60 -10.96 -10.23 12.71
CA CYS A 60 -12.17 -10.03 11.89
C CYS A 60 -13.25 -9.21 12.60
N ASP A 61 -13.43 -9.41 13.89
CA ASP A 61 -14.52 -8.79 14.68
C ASP A 61 -14.07 -7.53 15.45
N TYR A 62 -12.83 -7.07 15.25
CA TYR A 62 -12.31 -5.87 15.88
C TYR A 62 -12.76 -4.61 15.14
N TYR A 63 -13.09 -3.58 15.90
CA TYR A 63 -13.35 -2.24 15.37
C TYR A 63 -12.03 -1.49 15.16
N PRO A 64 -12.00 -0.47 14.28
CA PRO A 64 -10.79 0.33 14.03
C PRO A 64 -10.15 0.88 15.31
N SER A 65 -10.92 1.30 16.30
CA SER A 65 -10.41 1.79 17.59
C SER A 65 -9.67 0.75 18.43
N GLN A 66 -9.79 -0.53 18.10
CA GLN A 66 -9.13 -1.66 18.78
C GLN A 66 -7.89 -2.16 18.00
N LEU A 67 -7.58 -1.54 16.86
CA LEU A 67 -6.51 -1.91 15.96
C LEU A 67 -5.39 -0.87 15.98
N SER A 68 -4.11 -1.32 15.92
CA SER A 68 -2.99 -0.42 15.69
C SER A 68 -3.08 0.26 14.32
N GLY A 69 -2.33 1.35 14.09
CA GLY A 69 -2.27 2.02 12.79
C GLY A 69 -1.90 1.08 11.65
N GLY A 70 -0.86 0.24 11.86
CA GLY A 70 -0.46 -0.76 10.88
C GLY A 70 -1.53 -1.83 10.61
N GLN A 71 -2.27 -2.26 11.65
CA GLN A 71 -3.41 -3.16 11.49
C GLN A 71 -4.55 -2.50 10.71
N GLN A 72 -4.86 -1.23 11.00
CA GLN A 72 -5.88 -0.48 10.26
C GLN A 72 -5.50 -0.34 8.78
N GLN A 73 -4.24 -0.06 8.48
CA GLN A 73 -3.76 0.03 7.10
C GLN A 73 -3.83 -1.33 6.40
N ARG A 74 -3.48 -2.42 7.08
CA ARG A 74 -3.65 -3.77 6.51
C ARG A 74 -5.11 -4.13 6.26
N VAL A 75 -6.05 -3.69 7.10
CA VAL A 75 -7.50 -3.80 6.80
C VAL A 75 -7.88 -3.00 5.54
N ALA A 76 -7.32 -1.78 5.36
CA ALA A 76 -7.56 -0.98 4.16
C ALA A 76 -7.01 -1.66 2.90
N ILE A 77 -5.85 -2.32 2.99
CA ILE A 77 -5.29 -3.15 1.91
C ILE A 77 -6.20 -4.35 1.61
N ALA A 78 -6.62 -5.09 2.65
CA ALA A 78 -7.53 -6.23 2.50
C ALA A 78 -8.85 -5.81 1.83
N ARG A 79 -9.40 -4.64 2.18
CA ARG A 79 -10.58 -4.06 1.54
C ARG A 79 -10.38 -3.80 0.05
N ALA A 80 -9.22 -3.32 -0.35
CA ALA A 80 -8.89 -3.11 -1.75
C ALA A 80 -8.74 -4.45 -2.50
N VAL A 81 -7.97 -5.38 -1.95
CA VAL A 81 -7.70 -6.71 -2.53
C VAL A 81 -8.99 -7.55 -2.67
N ALA A 82 -9.89 -7.50 -1.68
CA ALA A 82 -11.14 -8.27 -1.68
C ALA A 82 -12.03 -7.97 -2.90
N THR A 83 -11.86 -6.81 -3.53
CA THR A 83 -12.62 -6.46 -4.73
C THR A 83 -12.04 -7.06 -6.01
N ASP A 84 -10.96 -7.84 -5.94
CA ASP A 84 -10.27 -8.43 -7.10
C ASP A 84 -10.01 -7.38 -8.21
N PRO A 85 -9.22 -6.35 -7.92
CA PRO A 85 -8.95 -5.26 -8.87
C PRO A 85 -7.86 -5.64 -9.87
N GLU A 86 -7.90 -5.03 -11.06
CA GLU A 86 -6.81 -5.14 -12.05
C GLU A 86 -5.57 -4.31 -11.64
N ILE A 87 -5.77 -3.24 -10.85
CA ILE A 87 -4.71 -2.36 -10.34
C ILE A 87 -5.09 -1.80 -8.97
N ILE A 88 -4.11 -1.70 -8.07
CA ILE A 88 -4.26 -1.01 -6.77
C ILE A 88 -3.38 0.24 -6.76
N PHE A 89 -3.99 1.38 -6.43
CA PHE A 89 -3.30 2.63 -6.17
C PHE A 89 -3.02 2.77 -4.67
N PHE A 90 -1.77 2.99 -4.31
CA PHE A 90 -1.34 3.28 -2.95
C PHE A 90 -0.86 4.73 -2.88
N ASP A 91 -1.47 5.50 -2.01
CA ASP A 91 -1.12 6.90 -1.79
C ASP A 91 -0.49 7.04 -0.39
N GLU A 92 0.84 7.08 -0.35
CA GLU A 92 1.63 7.22 0.88
C GLU A 92 1.20 6.23 2.00
N PRO A 93 1.12 4.91 1.73
CA PRO A 93 0.46 3.94 2.63
C PRO A 93 1.11 3.78 4.01
N THR A 94 2.31 4.30 4.21
CA THR A 94 3.09 4.17 5.45
C THR A 94 3.35 5.50 6.16
N SER A 95 3.03 6.64 5.55
CA SER A 95 3.41 7.96 6.08
C SER A 95 2.72 8.36 7.40
N ALA A 96 1.60 7.71 7.74
CA ALA A 96 0.90 7.91 9.00
C ALA A 96 1.29 6.88 10.08
N LEU A 97 2.32 6.06 9.84
CA LEU A 97 2.73 4.96 10.71
C LEU A 97 4.06 5.23 11.39
N ASP A 98 4.21 4.67 12.59
CA ASP A 98 5.51 4.56 13.24
C ASP A 98 6.45 3.62 12.44
N PRO A 99 7.78 3.79 12.51
CA PRO A 99 8.74 2.97 11.76
C PRO A 99 8.60 1.46 11.99
N GLU A 100 8.23 1.05 13.21
CA GLU A 100 8.03 -0.37 13.54
C GLU A 100 6.83 -0.96 12.77
N LEU A 101 5.74 -0.20 12.64
CA LEU A 101 4.53 -0.64 11.94
C LEU A 101 4.63 -0.54 10.42
N THR A 102 5.50 0.34 9.93
CA THR A 102 5.81 0.50 8.49
C THR A 102 6.27 -0.82 7.89
N GLY A 103 7.16 -1.55 8.58
CA GLY A 103 7.70 -2.83 8.13
C GLY A 103 6.62 -3.88 7.81
N GLU A 104 5.59 -3.98 8.66
CA GLU A 104 4.48 -4.93 8.50
C GLU A 104 3.64 -4.63 7.25
N VAL A 105 3.36 -3.35 6.99
CA VAL A 105 2.59 -2.92 5.82
C VAL A 105 3.38 -3.15 4.54
N LEU A 106 4.67 -2.80 4.53
CA LEU A 106 5.54 -3.03 3.38
C LEU A 106 5.74 -4.52 3.09
N ALA A 107 5.72 -5.39 4.10
CA ALA A 107 5.78 -6.84 3.91
C ALA A 107 4.56 -7.34 3.12
N VAL A 108 3.36 -6.95 3.53
CA VAL A 108 2.13 -7.29 2.79
C VAL A 108 2.18 -6.78 1.34
N MET A 109 2.66 -5.55 1.11
CA MET A 109 2.77 -5.01 -0.24
C MET A 109 3.80 -5.78 -1.09
N ARG A 110 4.91 -6.27 -0.51
CA ARG A 110 5.87 -7.15 -1.21
C ARG A 110 5.24 -8.48 -1.61
N GLU A 111 4.44 -9.07 -0.75
CA GLU A 111 3.71 -10.31 -1.04
C GLU A 111 2.74 -10.11 -2.21
N LEU A 112 1.97 -9.04 -2.21
CA LEU A 112 1.07 -8.69 -3.32
C LEU A 112 1.83 -8.49 -4.64
N ALA A 113 3.00 -7.85 -4.61
CA ALA A 113 3.86 -7.68 -5.79
C ALA A 113 4.38 -9.05 -6.30
N ALA A 114 4.82 -9.92 -5.39
CA ALA A 114 5.30 -11.26 -5.73
C ALA A 114 4.22 -12.15 -6.34
N GLU A 115 2.95 -11.94 -5.97
CA GLU A 115 1.80 -12.62 -6.58
C GLU A 115 1.39 -12.03 -7.95
N GLY A 116 2.07 -10.99 -8.42
CA GLY A 116 1.82 -10.36 -9.72
C GLY A 116 0.72 -9.29 -9.71
N MET A 117 0.33 -8.78 -8.53
CA MET A 117 -0.61 -7.66 -8.46
C MET A 117 -0.03 -6.41 -9.10
N THR A 118 -0.75 -5.82 -10.03
CA THR A 118 -0.37 -4.51 -10.60
C THR A 118 -0.62 -3.41 -9.58
N MET A 119 0.42 -2.66 -9.25
CA MET A 119 0.35 -1.58 -8.27
C MET A 119 0.96 -0.30 -8.81
N LEU A 120 0.34 0.84 -8.50
CA LEU A 120 0.94 2.17 -8.59
C LEU A 120 1.08 2.70 -7.18
N VAL A 121 2.33 2.96 -6.76
CA VAL A 121 2.63 3.33 -5.37
C VAL A 121 3.29 4.70 -5.33
N VAL A 122 2.65 5.64 -4.64
CA VAL A 122 3.29 6.90 -4.21
C VAL A 122 3.90 6.64 -2.85
N THR A 123 5.22 6.81 -2.71
CA THR A 123 5.93 6.50 -1.48
C THR A 123 7.24 7.26 -1.37
N HIS A 124 7.68 7.49 -0.14
CA HIS A 124 9.02 7.94 0.22
C HIS A 124 9.92 6.78 0.72
N GLU A 125 9.41 5.56 0.75
CA GLU A 125 10.15 4.36 1.15
C GLU A 125 11.06 3.88 0.01
N MET A 126 12.23 4.50 -0.15
CA MET A 126 13.11 4.26 -1.30
C MET A 126 13.65 2.83 -1.36
N SER A 127 13.92 2.21 -0.21
CA SER A 127 14.35 0.81 -0.16
C SER A 127 13.25 -0.14 -0.67
N PHE A 128 11.98 0.15 -0.35
CA PHE A 128 10.85 -0.58 -0.88
C PHE A 128 10.73 -0.36 -2.40
N ALA A 129 10.76 0.88 -2.85
CA ALA A 129 10.69 1.22 -4.27
C ALA A 129 11.79 0.53 -5.07
N GLN A 130 13.05 0.57 -4.61
CA GLN A 130 14.19 -0.06 -5.27
C GLN A 130 14.02 -1.57 -5.45
N ASN A 131 13.50 -2.27 -4.44
CA ASN A 131 13.44 -3.73 -4.42
C ASN A 131 12.16 -4.32 -5.04
N VAL A 132 11.10 -3.52 -5.18
CA VAL A 132 9.78 -4.02 -5.57
C VAL A 132 9.31 -3.45 -6.91
N SER A 133 9.69 -2.22 -7.26
CA SER A 133 9.19 -1.61 -8.47
C SER A 133 9.88 -2.13 -9.74
N ASN A 134 9.12 -2.22 -10.81
CA ASN A 134 9.65 -2.46 -12.16
C ASN A 134 10.04 -1.15 -12.84
N HIS A 135 9.29 -0.08 -12.55
CA HIS A 135 9.43 1.24 -13.15
C HIS A 135 9.27 2.32 -12.08
N VAL A 136 10.10 3.35 -12.14
CA VAL A 136 10.08 4.48 -11.20
C VAL A 136 9.85 5.77 -11.97
N VAL A 137 9.00 6.63 -11.41
CA VAL A 137 8.74 7.98 -11.90
C VAL A 137 9.06 8.95 -10.76
N PHE A 138 10.08 9.78 -10.93
CA PHE A 138 10.40 10.86 -10.00
C PHE A 138 9.72 12.15 -10.44
N MET A 139 8.90 12.69 -9.54
CA MET A 139 8.14 13.92 -9.79
C MET A 139 8.53 14.99 -8.77
N GLU A 140 8.66 16.22 -9.23
CA GLU A 140 8.91 17.40 -8.40
C GLU A 140 8.16 18.61 -8.98
N HIS A 141 7.53 19.40 -8.15
CA HIS A 141 6.75 20.58 -8.56
C HIS A 141 5.71 20.31 -9.66
N GLY A 142 5.10 19.14 -9.64
CA GLY A 142 4.06 18.74 -10.61
C GLY A 142 4.58 18.31 -11.98
N ILE A 143 5.89 18.19 -12.16
CA ILE A 143 6.50 17.72 -13.40
C ILE A 143 7.28 16.42 -13.20
N ILE A 144 7.37 15.60 -14.23
CA ILE A 144 8.22 14.42 -14.24
C ILE A 144 9.66 14.88 -14.48
N VAL A 145 10.53 14.67 -13.48
CA VAL A 145 11.96 14.96 -13.56
C VAL A 145 12.69 13.84 -14.29
N GLU A 146 12.40 12.59 -13.90
CA GLU A 146 13.00 11.41 -14.52
C GLU A 146 12.05 10.22 -14.38
N GLN A 147 12.11 9.32 -15.37
CA GLN A 147 11.47 8.01 -15.30
C GLN A 147 12.35 6.96 -15.95
N ALA A 148 12.45 5.80 -15.32
CA ALA A 148 13.26 4.69 -15.82
C ALA A 148 12.82 3.35 -15.20
N ASP A 149 13.34 2.25 -15.68
CA ASP A 149 13.31 1.00 -14.93
C ASP A 149 14.01 1.17 -13.57
N SER A 150 13.59 0.39 -12.58
CA SER A 150 14.06 0.55 -11.19
C SER A 150 15.60 0.49 -11.11
N LYS A 151 16.23 -0.48 -11.77
CA LYS A 151 17.69 -0.63 -11.74
C LYS A 151 18.40 0.60 -12.28
N THR A 152 18.01 1.08 -13.45
CA THR A 152 18.59 2.28 -14.05
C THR A 152 18.37 3.52 -13.18
N PHE A 153 17.17 3.67 -12.62
CA PHE A 153 16.83 4.82 -11.78
C PHE A 153 17.71 4.91 -10.52
N PHE A 154 17.91 3.81 -9.81
CA PHE A 154 18.66 3.80 -8.55
C PHE A 154 20.17 3.68 -8.72
N GLU A 155 20.65 2.92 -9.73
CA GLU A 155 22.08 2.69 -9.92
C GLU A 155 22.75 3.70 -10.86
N ASN A 156 22.02 4.22 -11.86
CA ASN A 156 22.57 5.10 -12.88
C ASN A 156 21.60 6.21 -13.33
N PRO A 157 21.12 7.05 -12.40
CA PRO A 157 20.23 8.16 -12.72
C PRO A 157 20.86 9.14 -13.69
N LYS A 158 20.09 9.65 -14.64
CA LYS A 158 20.58 10.54 -15.68
C LYS A 158 20.50 12.02 -15.25
N GLN A 159 19.42 12.39 -14.59
CA GLN A 159 19.17 13.78 -14.21
C GLN A 159 19.98 14.19 -12.97
N ALA A 160 20.54 15.40 -12.99
CA ALA A 160 21.31 15.92 -11.85
C ALA A 160 20.46 15.99 -10.57
N ARG A 161 19.20 16.38 -10.71
CA ARG A 161 18.28 16.48 -9.59
C ARG A 161 17.95 15.13 -8.97
N THR A 162 17.78 14.08 -9.79
CA THR A 162 17.60 12.69 -9.31
C THR A 162 18.82 12.20 -8.53
N LYS A 163 20.03 12.49 -9.04
CA LYS A 163 21.29 12.15 -8.34
C LYS A 163 21.39 12.82 -6.97
N GLU A 164 21.04 14.09 -6.89
CA GLU A 164 21.01 14.86 -5.65
C GLU A 164 20.00 14.25 -4.67
N PHE A 165 18.77 13.97 -5.11
CA PHE A 165 17.73 13.35 -4.31
C PHE A 165 18.15 12.00 -3.73
N LEU A 166 18.69 11.10 -4.55
CA LEU A 166 19.14 9.79 -4.11
C LEU A 166 20.36 9.86 -3.17
N ARG A 167 21.24 10.85 -3.35
CA ARG A 167 22.37 11.06 -2.43
C ARG A 167 21.91 11.42 -1.03
N MET A 168 20.97 12.36 -0.90
CA MET A 168 20.40 12.73 0.39
C MET A 168 19.80 11.51 1.09
N PHE A 169 19.10 10.67 0.36
CA PHE A 169 18.53 9.43 0.88
C PHE A 169 19.59 8.45 1.41
N HIS A 170 20.73 8.32 0.75
CA HIS A 170 21.82 7.45 1.20
C HIS A 170 22.51 8.01 2.46
N GLU A 171 22.69 9.32 2.56
CA GLU A 171 23.31 9.99 3.73
C GLU A 171 22.45 9.87 4.98
N ASP A 172 21.14 10.00 4.89
CA ASP A 172 20.21 9.84 6.01
C ASP A 172 20.20 8.41 6.57
N ASN A 173 20.33 7.39 5.74
CA ASN A 173 20.43 6.00 6.17
C ASN A 173 21.77 5.69 6.89
N PHE A 174 22.86 6.33 6.49
CA PHE A 174 24.16 6.17 7.18
C PHE A 174 24.18 6.84 8.55
N SER A 175 23.53 7.98 8.71
CA SER A 175 23.45 8.70 9.99
C SER A 175 22.54 8.01 11.02
N ALA A 176 21.51 7.29 10.57
CA ALA A 176 20.62 6.52 11.43
C ALA A 176 21.32 5.26 12.03
N THR A 177 22.17 4.59 11.25
CA THR A 177 22.90 3.39 11.66
C THR A 177 24.04 3.73 12.63
N ALA A 178 24.64 4.92 12.53
CA ALA A 178 25.74 5.37 13.40
C ALA A 178 25.29 5.84 14.80
N LYS A 179 24.00 6.04 15.05
CA LYS A 179 23.43 6.43 16.36
C LYS A 179 22.90 5.25 17.18
N SER A 180 23.03 4.02 16.66
CA SER A 180 22.55 2.79 17.32
C SER A 180 23.67 1.91 17.87
N VAL A 181 24.89 2.49 18.08
CA VAL A 181 26.05 1.82 18.71
C VAL A 181 26.41 2.53 20.00
#